data_d01e7d0228eaf1f2baa250ee4c1ee579
#
_entry.id   d01e7d0228eaf1f2baa250ee4c1ee579
#
_cell.length_a   1.000
_cell.length_b   1.000
_cell.length_c   1.000
_cell.angle_alpha   90.00
_cell.angle_beta   90.00
_cell.angle_gamma   90.00
#
_symmetry.space_group_name_H-M   'P 1'
#
loop_
_entity.id
_entity.type
_entity.pdbx_description
1 polymer ?
#
loop_
_entity_poly.entity_id
_entity_poly.type
_entity_poly.pdbx_seq_one_letter_code
_entity_poly.pdbx_strand_id
1 'polypeptide(L)' 'MAKDDVIEMEGKVLDTLPNTMFRVELDNGHVITAHISGRMRKHYIRILTGDRVKVEMTPYDLSKGRITYRMK' A
#
# COMPACT_ATOMS: atom_id res chain seq x y z
N MET A 1 3.54 -1.33 22.42
CA MET A 1 3.13 -0.92 22.20
C MET A 1 3.10 -0.53 20.94
N ALA A 2 3.41 0.21 20.61
CA ALA A 2 3.15 0.80 19.47
C ALA A 2 3.47 0.11 18.21
N LYS A 3 4.37 -0.77 18.21
CA LYS A 3 4.69 -1.42 16.96
C LYS A 3 3.57 -2.28 16.45
N ASP A 4 2.59 -2.52 17.29
CA ASP A 4 1.45 -3.30 16.84
C ASP A 4 0.31 -2.41 16.39
N ASP A 5 0.53 -1.11 16.38
CA ASP A 5 -0.51 -0.20 15.96
C ASP A 5 -0.44 0.00 14.47
N VAL A 6 -0.72 -1.05 13.73
CA VAL A 6 -0.83 -0.94 12.28
C VAL A 6 -2.17 -1.50 11.87
N ILE A 7 -2.73 -0.88 10.85
CA ILE A 7 -3.98 -1.31 10.27
C ILE A 7 -3.65 -1.91 8.92
N GLU A 8 -4.04 -3.14 8.71
CA GLU A 8 -3.87 -3.78 7.41
C GLU A 8 -5.17 -3.72 6.66
N MET A 9 -5.09 -3.30 5.42
CA MET A 9 -6.26 -3.28 4.55
C MET A 9 -5.86 -3.68 3.16
N GLU A 10 -6.82 -4.16 2.41
CA GLU A 10 -6.61 -4.48 1.01
C GLU A 10 -7.17 -3.38 0.15
N GLY A 11 -6.58 -3.20 -1.00
CA GLY A 11 -7.03 -2.20 -1.92
C GLY A 11 -6.59 -2.50 -3.33
N LYS A 12 -6.97 -1.61 -4.22
CA LYS A 12 -6.67 -1.74 -5.62
C LYS A 12 -5.83 -0.55 -6.06
N VAL A 13 -4.79 -0.81 -6.82
CA VAL A 13 -3.91 0.24 -7.30
C VAL A 13 -4.62 1.01 -8.40
N LEU A 14 -4.80 2.31 -8.18
CA LEU A 14 -5.45 3.17 -9.17
C LEU A 14 -4.46 3.77 -10.14
N ASP A 15 -3.31 4.22 -9.63
CA ASP A 15 -2.30 4.89 -10.45
C ASP A 15 -0.92 4.56 -9.92
N THR A 16 0.05 4.62 -10.81
CA THR A 16 1.45 4.58 -10.41
C THR A 16 1.98 6.00 -10.45
N LEU A 17 2.70 6.36 -9.40
CA LEU A 17 3.24 7.71 -9.24
C LEU A 17 4.76 7.64 -9.25
N PRO A 18 5.44 8.78 -9.41
CA PRO A 18 6.90 8.78 -9.37
C PRO A 18 7.43 8.30 -8.02
N ASN A 19 8.68 7.90 -8.01
CA ASN A 19 9.39 7.52 -6.78
C ASN A 19 8.80 6.30 -6.10
N THR A 20 8.36 5.33 -6.88
CA THR A 20 7.81 4.06 -6.39
C THR A 20 6.62 4.28 -5.45
N MET A 21 5.84 5.31 -5.73
CA MET A 21 4.62 5.59 -4.99
C MET A 21 3.43 5.15 -5.81
N PHE A 22 2.33 4.86 -5.14
CA PHE A 22 1.12 4.37 -5.78
C PHE A 22 -0.10 4.97 -5.12
N ARG A 23 -1.12 5.22 -5.92
CA ARG A 23 -2.40 5.61 -5.37
C ARG A 23 -3.27 4.38 -5.28
N VAL A 24 -3.76 4.09 -4.09
CA VAL A 24 -4.50 2.86 -3.82
C VAL A 24 -5.85 3.20 -3.23
N GLU A 25 -6.89 2.62 -3.80
CA GLU A 25 -8.22 2.75 -3.23
C GLU A 25 -8.47 1.53 -2.36
N LEU A 26 -8.67 1.77 -1.08
CA LEU A 26 -8.92 0.71 -0.14
C LEU A 26 -10.34 0.19 -0.29
N ASP A 27 -10.59 -1.00 0.23
CA ASP A 27 -11.89 -1.63 0.09
C ASP A 27 -13.00 -0.83 0.74
N ASN A 28 -12.67 0.04 1.68
CA ASN A 28 -13.67 0.89 2.30
C ASN A 28 -13.91 2.19 1.51
N GLY A 29 -13.30 2.32 0.35
CA GLY A 29 -13.48 3.49 -0.49
C GLY A 29 -12.49 4.63 -0.25
N HIS A 30 -11.66 4.49 0.75
CA HIS A 30 -10.68 5.53 1.07
C HIS A 30 -9.47 5.41 0.14
N VAL A 31 -9.01 6.52 -0.39
CA VAL A 31 -7.87 6.52 -1.30
C VAL A 31 -6.65 7.04 -0.55
N ILE A 32 -5.56 6.30 -0.63
CA ILE A 32 -4.32 6.68 0.04
C ILE A 32 -3.17 6.67 -0.95
N THR A 33 -2.07 7.30 -0.54
CA THR A 33 -0.81 7.21 -1.27
C THR A 33 0.04 6.19 -0.56
N ALA A 34 0.52 5.20 -1.30
CA ALA A 34 1.29 4.11 -0.72
C ALA A 34 2.64 3.99 -1.40
N HIS A 35 3.61 3.47 -0.67
CA HIS A 35 4.91 3.18 -1.24
C HIS A 35 5.20 1.70 -1.05
N ILE A 36 6.19 1.20 -1.78
CA ILE A 36 6.54 -0.22 -1.70
C ILE A 36 7.39 -0.45 -0.47
N SER A 37 7.12 -1.55 0.23
CA SER A 37 7.96 -1.93 1.36
C SER A 37 9.36 -2.29 0.86
N GLY A 38 10.33 -2.23 1.78
CA GLY A 38 11.70 -2.59 1.41
C GLY A 38 11.81 -4.02 0.94
N ARG A 39 11.02 -4.91 1.53
CA ARG A 39 11.04 -6.31 1.12
C ARG A 39 10.61 -6.47 -0.32
N MET A 40 9.53 -5.80 -0.71
CA MET A 40 9.04 -5.92 -2.07
C MET A 40 10.01 -5.33 -3.07
N ARG A 41 10.64 -4.22 -2.71
CA ARG A 41 11.63 -3.61 -3.58
C ARG A 41 12.82 -4.53 -3.78
N LYS A 42 13.21 -5.21 -2.71
CA LYS A 42 14.34 -6.11 -2.76
C LYS A 42 14.07 -7.30 -3.68
N HIS A 43 12.83 -7.72 -3.76
CA HIS A 43 12.46 -8.86 -4.60
C HIS A 43 11.94 -8.43 -5.97
N TYR A 44 12.06 -7.16 -6.30
CA TYR A 44 11.65 -6.65 -7.60
C TYR A 44 10.21 -6.95 -7.94
N ILE A 45 9.36 -6.94 -6.97
CA ILE A 45 7.94 -7.18 -7.21
C ILE A 45 7.37 -5.97 -7.92
N ARG A 46 6.79 -6.20 -9.09
CA ARG A 46 6.26 -5.15 -9.90
C ARG A 46 4.78 -4.96 -9.61
N ILE A 47 4.38 -3.72 -9.41
CA ILE A 47 2.99 -3.40 -9.12
C ILE A 47 2.44 -2.57 -10.25
N LEU A 48 1.30 -2.98 -10.77
CA LEU A 48 0.67 -2.33 -11.90
C LEU A 48 -0.69 -1.81 -11.52
N THR A 49 -1.17 -0.84 -12.29
CA THR A 49 -2.51 -0.32 -12.11
C THR A 49 -3.52 -1.46 -12.22
N GLY A 50 -4.44 -1.52 -11.29
CA GLY A 50 -5.43 -2.57 -11.26
C GLY A 50 -5.09 -3.74 -10.36
N ASP A 51 -3.86 -3.83 -9.90
CA ASP A 51 -3.45 -4.92 -9.01
C ASP A 51 -4.09 -4.75 -7.64
N ARG A 52 -4.39 -5.86 -7.02
CA ARG A 52 -4.82 -5.83 -5.63
C ARG A 52 -3.60 -5.98 -4.75
N VAL A 53 -3.57 -5.17 -3.72
CA VAL A 53 -2.42 -5.14 -2.81
C VAL A 53 -2.91 -5.08 -1.38
N LYS A 54 -2.02 -5.48 -0.48
CA LYS A 54 -2.27 -5.34 0.94
C LYS A 54 -1.38 -4.21 1.44
N VAL A 55 -1.97 -3.27 2.17
CA VAL A 55 -1.23 -2.11 2.66
C VAL A 55 -1.32 -2.05 4.17
N GLU A 56 -0.28 -1.50 4.77
CA GLU A 56 -0.23 -1.21 6.20
C GLU A 56 -0.27 0.28 6.40
N MET A 57 -1.05 0.71 7.37
CA MET A 57 -1.13 2.11 7.75
C MET A 57 -1.09 2.21 9.25
N THR A 58 -0.74 3.38 9.75
CA THR A 58 -0.86 3.63 11.19
C THR A 58 -2.11 4.46 11.43
N PRO A 59 -2.73 4.35 12.59
CA PRO A 59 -3.87 5.20 12.90
C PRO A 59 -3.52 6.68 13.00
N TYR A 60 -2.21 6.97 13.06
CA TYR A 60 -1.78 8.36 13.16
C TYR A 60 -1.75 9.05 11.80
N ASP A 61 -1.73 8.29 10.72
CA ASP A 61 -1.72 8.88 9.39
C ASP A 61 -2.43 7.94 8.43
N LEU A 62 -3.71 8.17 8.24
CA LEU A 62 -4.52 7.30 7.40
C LEU A 62 -4.50 7.71 5.93
N SER A 63 -3.70 8.72 5.59
CA SER A 63 -3.58 9.14 4.20
C SER A 63 -2.42 8.49 3.48
N LYS A 64 -1.56 7.80 4.21
CA LYS A 64 -0.38 7.16 3.63
C LYS A 64 -0.28 5.74 4.13
N GLY A 65 0.31 4.90 3.30
CA GLY A 65 0.48 3.51 3.68
C GLY A 65 1.68 2.92 3.00
N ARG A 66 1.93 1.65 3.33
CA ARG A 66 3.03 0.91 2.75
C ARG A 66 2.47 -0.39 2.20
N ILE A 67 2.77 -0.66 0.94
CA ILE A 67 2.34 -1.90 0.32
C ILE A 67 3.27 -3.00 0.80
N THR A 68 2.69 -4.01 1.44
CA THR A 68 3.46 -5.11 1.99
C THR A 68 3.31 -6.39 1.20
N TYR A 69 2.30 -6.45 0.34
CA TYR A 69 2.03 -7.69 -0.36
C TYR A 69 1.21 -7.39 -1.61
N ARG A 70 1.57 -8.02 -2.71
CA ARG A 70 0.80 -7.91 -3.94
C ARG A 70 -0.01 -9.17 -4.10
N MET A 71 -1.31 -9.02 -4.19
CA MET A 71 -2.20 -10.15 -4.35
C MET A 71 -2.47 -10.35 -5.83
N LYS A 72 -2.65 -11.58 -6.20
CA LYS A 72 -2.91 -11.84 -7.60
C LYS A 72 -4.37 -12.04 -7.88
#